data_b1c71c7e4a099598143b2d9bb16114af
#
_entry.id   b1c71c7e4a099598143b2d9bb16114af
#
_cell.length_a   1.000
_cell.length_b   1.000
_cell.length_c   1.000
_cell.angle_alpha   90.00
_cell.angle_beta   90.00
_cell.angle_gamma   90.00
#
_symmetry.space_group_name_H-M   'P 1'
#
loop_
_entity.id
_entity.type
_entity.pdbx_description
1 polymer ?
#
loop_
_entity_poly.entity_id
_entity_poly.type
_entity_poly.pdbx_seq_one_letter_code
_entity_poly.pdbx_strand_id
1 'polypeptide(L)'
;FAVADQNEFVHGFPRKSGSKLYILKLLCSPTQGILVKFIIDNWYLLVVALASGSMLLWPSLRSAGAGSLTPNRAVQLINREKAVVIDVCEAEEFAAGHVGGAKNVPLSQLEERLPTLVKNKAVPVVMVCASGARANRAVAVAKKLGYDKAEALAGGLKAWREASLPIEKA
;
A
#
# COMPACT_ATOMS: atom_id res chain seq x y z
N PHE A 1 -62.63 -8.76 -68.44
CA PHE A 1 -62.56 -10.18 -68.05
C PHE A 1 -61.40 -10.33 -67.10
N ALA A 2 -61.67 -10.32 -65.80
CA ALA A 2 -61.82 -11.49 -64.93
C ALA A 2 -60.44 -12.15 -64.76
N VAL A 3 -59.99 -12.44 -63.66
CA VAL A 3 -60.53 -12.96 -62.39
C VAL A 3 -59.51 -12.75 -61.25
N ALA A 4 -60.02 -12.54 -60.08
CA ALA A 4 -59.34 -12.60 -58.78
C ALA A 4 -58.66 -13.94 -58.55
N ASP A 5 -57.63 -13.95 -57.79
CA ASP A 5 -57.64 -14.94 -56.75
C ASP A 5 -56.86 -14.46 -55.50
N GLN A 6 -57.41 -14.90 -54.41
CA GLN A 6 -57.13 -14.62 -53.00
C GLN A 6 -56.12 -15.55 -52.43
N ASN A 7 -55.64 -15.17 -51.26
CA ASN A 7 -55.02 -15.96 -50.22
C ASN A 7 -53.50 -16.28 -50.42
N GLU A 8 -52.71 -16.01 -49.49
CA GLU A 8 -52.75 -16.53 -48.12
C GLU A 8 -51.93 -15.69 -47.14
N PHE A 9 -52.57 -15.50 -46.04
CA PHE A 9 -51.99 -14.93 -44.81
C PHE A 9 -51.18 -16.00 -44.12
N VAL A 10 -49.85 -15.91 -44.11
CA VAL A 10 -49.02 -16.75 -43.28
C VAL A 10 -48.16 -15.89 -42.32
N HIS A 11 -48.56 -15.94 -41.08
CA HIS A 11 -47.80 -15.47 -39.93
C HIS A 11 -46.37 -16.03 -39.93
N GLY A 12 -45.40 -15.20 -40.20
CA GLY A 12 -43.97 -15.51 -40.01
C GLY A 12 -43.35 -14.56 -39.04
N PHE A 13 -43.18 -15.01 -37.79
CA PHE A 13 -42.41 -14.35 -36.74
C PHE A 13 -41.08 -13.82 -37.26
N PRO A 14 -40.65 -12.59 -36.93
CA PRO A 14 -39.31 -12.15 -37.23
C PRO A 14 -38.36 -12.84 -36.24
N ARG A 15 -37.59 -13.77 -36.77
CA ARG A 15 -36.48 -14.46 -36.07
C ARG A 15 -35.49 -13.41 -35.61
N LYS A 16 -35.43 -13.13 -34.29
CA LYS A 16 -34.39 -12.34 -33.61
C LYS A 16 -33.03 -13.02 -33.83
N SER A 17 -32.34 -12.74 -34.89
CA SER A 17 -30.97 -13.14 -35.14
C SER A 17 -30.11 -11.94 -35.55
N GLY A 18 -30.16 -10.87 -34.75
CA GLY A 18 -29.41 -9.66 -35.04
C GLY A 18 -28.39 -9.23 -33.96
N SER A 19 -28.50 -9.79 -32.74
CA SER A 19 -27.71 -9.29 -31.62
C SER A 19 -26.22 -9.69 -31.66
N LYS A 20 -25.89 -10.81 -32.25
CA LYS A 20 -24.48 -11.23 -32.40
C LYS A 20 -23.70 -10.47 -33.48
N LEU A 21 -24.40 -10.01 -34.51
CA LEU A 21 -23.77 -9.27 -35.63
C LEU A 21 -23.40 -7.84 -35.25
N TYR A 22 -24.17 -7.22 -34.37
CA TYR A 22 -23.90 -5.85 -33.89
C TYR A 22 -22.68 -5.82 -32.96
N ILE A 23 -22.49 -6.84 -32.14
CA ILE A 23 -21.33 -6.95 -31.23
C ILE A 23 -20.03 -7.15 -32.03
N LEU A 24 -20.06 -7.97 -33.11
CA LEU A 24 -18.91 -8.13 -33.99
C LEU A 24 -18.58 -6.84 -34.79
N LYS A 25 -19.58 -6.06 -35.15
CA LYS A 25 -19.37 -4.78 -35.84
C LYS A 25 -18.80 -3.69 -34.91
N LEU A 26 -19.15 -3.72 -33.62
CA LEU A 26 -18.56 -2.81 -32.64
C LEU A 26 -17.08 -3.13 -32.35
N LEU A 27 -16.68 -4.39 -32.46
CA LEU A 27 -15.30 -4.83 -32.26
C LEU A 27 -14.39 -4.60 -33.48
N CYS A 28 -14.98 -4.33 -34.67
CA CYS A 28 -14.24 -4.07 -35.88
C CYS A 28 -14.35 -2.58 -36.31
N SER A 29 -14.25 -1.66 -35.34
CA SER A 29 -14.19 -0.23 -35.63
C SER A 29 -12.79 0.14 -36.16
N PRO A 30 -12.68 0.90 -37.26
CA PRO A 30 -11.39 1.30 -37.85
C PRO A 30 -10.52 2.15 -36.90
N THR A 31 -11.10 2.70 -35.88
CA THR A 31 -10.39 3.42 -34.80
C THR A 31 -9.45 2.55 -33.98
N GLN A 32 -9.71 1.23 -33.84
CA GLN A 32 -8.81 0.32 -33.13
C GLN A 32 -7.47 0.13 -33.86
N GLY A 33 -7.49 0.09 -35.19
CA GLY A 33 -6.27 -0.03 -35.99
C GLY A 33 -5.33 1.19 -35.86
N ILE A 34 -5.89 2.38 -35.70
CA ILE A 34 -5.12 3.63 -35.54
C ILE A 34 -4.48 3.68 -34.15
N LEU A 35 -5.21 3.31 -33.08
CA LEU A 35 -4.69 3.28 -31.73
C LEU A 35 -3.59 2.23 -31.55
N VAL A 36 -3.79 1.03 -32.09
CA VAL A 36 -2.79 -0.05 -32.03
C VAL A 36 -1.52 0.35 -32.77
N LYS A 37 -1.66 0.92 -33.97
CA LYS A 37 -0.52 1.41 -34.76
C LYS A 37 0.22 2.53 -34.03
N PHE A 38 -0.51 3.50 -33.46
CA PHE A 38 0.09 4.58 -32.67
C PHE A 38 0.87 4.06 -31.45
N ILE A 39 0.33 3.06 -30.75
CA ILE A 39 0.99 2.43 -29.61
C ILE A 39 2.27 1.69 -30.06
N ILE A 40 2.22 0.98 -31.19
CA ILE A 40 3.37 0.25 -31.72
C ILE A 40 4.45 1.23 -32.20
N ASP A 41 4.08 2.29 -32.89
CA ASP A 41 5.02 3.30 -33.40
C ASP A 41 5.65 4.14 -32.27
N ASN A 42 4.97 4.26 -31.11
CA ASN A 42 5.41 5.06 -29.97
C ASN A 42 5.61 4.23 -28.69
N TRP A 43 5.91 2.95 -28.80
CA TRP A 43 6.09 2.04 -27.66
C TRP A 43 7.10 2.55 -26.62
N TYR A 44 8.12 3.28 -27.08
CA TYR A 44 9.14 3.87 -26.21
C TYR A 44 8.55 4.88 -25.22
N LEU A 45 7.48 5.62 -25.59
CA LEU A 45 6.79 6.54 -24.69
C LEU A 45 6.10 5.78 -23.53
N LEU A 46 5.54 4.60 -23.80
CA LEU A 46 4.99 3.74 -22.76
C LEU A 46 6.07 3.23 -21.81
N VAL A 47 7.23 2.85 -22.33
CA VAL A 47 8.37 2.43 -21.51
C VAL A 47 8.85 3.57 -20.61
N VAL A 48 8.98 4.78 -21.16
CA VAL A 48 9.38 5.97 -20.38
C VAL A 48 8.34 6.30 -19.31
N ALA A 49 7.04 6.26 -19.66
CA ALA A 49 5.96 6.52 -18.71
C ALA A 49 5.93 5.48 -17.58
N LEU A 50 6.11 4.20 -17.90
CA LEU A 50 6.19 3.12 -16.91
C LEU A 50 7.45 3.24 -16.03
N ALA A 51 8.59 3.57 -16.61
CA ALA A 51 9.83 3.76 -15.87
C ALA A 51 9.73 4.93 -14.89
N SER A 52 9.21 6.09 -15.34
CA SER A 52 9.04 7.26 -14.48
C SER A 52 7.96 7.03 -13.42
N GLY A 53 6.84 6.39 -13.79
CA GLY A 53 5.78 6.03 -12.86
C GLY A 53 6.24 5.04 -11.79
N SER A 54 7.02 4.03 -12.18
CA SER A 54 7.58 3.06 -11.23
C SER A 54 8.56 3.71 -10.26
N MET A 55 9.35 4.67 -10.71
CA MET A 55 10.28 5.40 -9.84
C MET A 55 9.57 6.23 -8.77
N LEU A 56 8.40 6.79 -9.08
CA LEU A 56 7.58 7.53 -8.11
C LEU A 56 6.84 6.60 -7.12
N LEU A 57 6.38 5.44 -7.60
CA LEU A 57 5.64 4.49 -6.78
C LEU A 57 6.54 3.58 -5.93
N TRP A 58 7.79 3.38 -6.36
CA TRP A 58 8.75 2.48 -5.71
C TRP A 58 9.00 2.74 -4.22
N PRO A 59 9.18 4.02 -3.76
CA PRO A 59 9.32 4.31 -2.33
C PRO A 59 8.08 3.94 -1.52
N SER A 60 6.88 4.18 -2.07
CA SER A 60 5.61 3.87 -1.40
C SER A 60 5.37 2.36 -1.27
N LEU A 61 5.75 1.58 -2.28
CA LEU A 61 5.65 0.12 -2.24
C LEU A 61 6.65 -0.51 -1.27
N ARG A 62 7.86 0.03 -1.17
CA ARG A 62 8.87 -0.45 -0.21
C ARG A 62 8.48 -0.18 1.23
N SER A 63 7.81 0.93 1.51
CA SER A 63 7.35 1.25 2.86
C SER A 63 6.13 0.41 3.29
N ALA A 64 5.32 -0.08 2.35
CA ALA A 64 4.16 -0.92 2.65
C ALA A 64 4.50 -2.41 2.86
N GLY A 65 5.68 -2.86 2.44
CA GLY A 65 5.99 -4.29 2.28
C GLY A 65 6.67 -5.01 3.44
N ALA A 66 7.15 -4.33 4.48
CA ALA A 66 7.94 -4.97 5.52
C ALA A 66 7.42 -4.64 6.93
N GLY A 67 6.26 -5.15 7.30
CA GLY A 67 5.81 -5.07 8.69
C GLY A 67 5.68 -3.63 9.21
N SER A 68 5.23 -2.71 8.36
CA SER A 68 4.98 -1.34 8.80
C SER A 68 3.58 -1.20 9.37
N LEU A 69 3.52 -0.77 10.61
CA LEU A 69 2.34 -0.67 11.44
C LEU A 69 1.66 0.68 11.25
N THR A 70 0.37 0.69 10.96
CA THR A 70 -0.38 1.96 10.98
C THR A 70 -0.53 2.51 12.41
N PRO A 71 -0.64 3.84 12.62
CA PRO A 71 -0.80 4.42 13.96
C PRO A 71 -1.94 3.79 14.77
N ASN A 72 -3.10 3.56 14.16
CA ASN A 72 -4.24 2.94 14.82
C ASN A 72 -3.96 1.50 15.26
N ARG A 73 -3.24 0.73 14.44
CA ARG A 73 -2.84 -0.62 14.78
C ARG A 73 -1.78 -0.64 15.88
N ALA A 74 -0.86 0.33 15.88
CA ALA A 74 0.12 0.50 16.96
C ALA A 74 -0.55 0.75 18.30
N VAL A 75 -1.56 1.64 18.36
CA VAL A 75 -2.36 1.87 19.57
C VAL A 75 -3.05 0.57 20.05
N GLN A 76 -3.59 -0.22 19.13
CA GLN A 76 -4.19 -1.51 19.51
C GLN A 76 -3.15 -2.49 20.10
N LEU A 77 -1.96 -2.60 19.53
CA LEU A 77 -0.89 -3.45 20.04
C LEU A 77 -0.41 -3.00 21.43
N ILE A 78 -0.25 -1.69 21.60
CA ILE A 78 0.15 -1.10 22.90
C ILE A 78 -0.88 -1.42 23.96
N ASN A 79 -2.17 -1.21 23.67
CA ASN A 79 -3.24 -1.36 24.65
C ASN A 79 -3.59 -2.83 24.95
N ARG A 80 -3.68 -3.67 23.91
CA ARG A 80 -4.15 -5.05 24.03
C ARG A 80 -3.04 -6.05 24.31
N GLU A 81 -1.91 -5.90 23.62
CA GLU A 81 -0.80 -6.86 23.67
C GLU A 81 0.37 -6.37 24.53
N LYS A 82 0.23 -5.19 25.16
CA LYS A 82 1.29 -4.57 25.98
C LYS A 82 2.60 -4.41 25.20
N ALA A 83 2.50 -4.05 23.94
CA ALA A 83 3.66 -3.81 23.07
C ALA A 83 4.58 -2.76 23.68
N VAL A 84 5.89 -3.02 23.63
CA VAL A 84 6.90 -2.06 24.07
C VAL A 84 7.22 -1.12 22.94
N VAL A 85 7.08 0.20 23.18
CA VAL A 85 7.42 1.23 22.20
C VAL A 85 8.87 1.65 22.41
N ILE A 86 9.65 1.62 21.32
CA ILE A 86 11.06 2.04 21.30
C ILE A 86 11.23 3.12 20.26
N ASP A 87 11.66 4.30 20.70
CA ASP A 87 11.99 5.40 19.81
C ASP A 87 13.49 5.37 19.50
N VAL A 88 13.80 5.23 18.22
CA VAL A 88 15.19 5.13 17.72
C VAL A 88 15.74 6.46 17.22
N CYS A 89 15.12 7.55 17.61
CA CYS A 89 15.61 8.90 17.39
C CYS A 89 16.76 9.26 18.34
N GLU A 90 17.48 10.30 18.01
CA GLU A 90 18.47 10.88 18.92
C GLU A 90 17.76 11.56 20.12
N ALA A 91 18.50 11.73 21.21
CA ALA A 91 17.95 12.25 22.47
C ALA A 91 17.27 13.62 22.32
N GLU A 92 17.82 14.49 21.49
CA GLU A 92 17.26 15.83 21.23
C GLU A 92 15.92 15.75 20.49
N GLU A 93 15.81 14.86 19.50
CA GLU A 93 14.55 14.63 18.75
C GLU A 93 13.48 14.00 19.66
N PHE A 94 13.89 13.08 20.53
CA PHE A 94 13.02 12.45 21.51
C PHE A 94 12.46 13.47 22.50
N ALA A 95 13.32 14.35 23.03
CA ALA A 95 12.91 15.40 23.95
C ALA A 95 11.92 16.41 23.31
N ALA A 96 12.07 16.70 22.03
CA ALA A 96 11.16 17.56 21.28
C ALA A 96 9.74 16.98 21.12
N GLY A 97 9.61 15.65 21.22
CA GLY A 97 8.34 14.97 21.25
C GLY A 97 8.42 13.51 20.81
N HIS A 98 7.77 12.63 21.56
CA HIS A 98 7.76 11.19 21.36
C HIS A 98 6.39 10.58 21.65
N VAL A 99 6.21 9.33 21.28
CA VAL A 99 4.99 8.55 21.61
C VAL A 99 4.97 8.27 23.11
N GLY A 100 3.81 8.47 23.73
CA GLY A 100 3.64 8.25 25.17
C GLY A 100 4.12 6.88 25.64
N GLY A 101 4.94 6.88 26.71
CA GLY A 101 5.54 5.67 27.26
C GLY A 101 6.65 5.03 26.42
N ALA A 102 7.11 5.68 25.34
CA ALA A 102 8.23 5.19 24.54
C ALA A 102 9.57 5.28 25.29
N LYS A 103 10.44 4.30 25.06
CA LYS A 103 11.81 4.31 25.57
C LYS A 103 12.75 4.76 24.47
N ASN A 104 13.58 5.78 24.75
CA ASN A 104 14.57 6.23 23.79
C ASN A 104 15.78 5.28 23.75
N VAL A 105 16.05 4.77 22.57
CA VAL A 105 17.23 3.95 22.26
C VAL A 105 17.71 4.33 20.87
N PRO A 106 18.70 5.21 20.73
CA PRO A 106 19.27 5.56 19.45
C PRO A 106 19.64 4.33 18.63
N LEU A 107 19.47 4.39 17.31
CA LEU A 107 19.70 3.26 16.41
C LEU A 107 21.11 2.66 16.57
N SER A 108 22.11 3.50 16.88
CA SER A 108 23.51 3.10 17.11
C SER A 108 23.69 2.20 18.32
N GLN A 109 22.85 2.32 19.34
CA GLN A 109 22.91 1.58 20.60
C GLN A 109 21.86 0.47 20.69
N LEU A 110 21.07 0.26 19.64
CA LEU A 110 19.93 -0.64 19.68
C LEU A 110 20.33 -2.09 19.93
N GLU A 111 21.42 -2.56 19.33
CA GLU A 111 21.88 -3.95 19.47
C GLU A 111 22.23 -4.30 20.92
N GLU A 112 22.83 -3.38 21.64
CA GLU A 112 23.28 -3.59 23.03
C GLU A 112 22.14 -3.36 24.02
N ARG A 113 21.32 -2.34 23.81
CA ARG A 113 20.29 -1.90 24.77
C ARG A 113 18.95 -2.62 24.63
N LEU A 114 18.61 -3.09 23.44
CA LEU A 114 17.33 -3.77 23.22
C LEU A 114 17.15 -5.01 24.11
N PRO A 115 18.13 -5.92 24.25
CA PRO A 115 17.98 -7.11 25.11
C PRO A 115 17.85 -6.78 26.58
N THR A 116 18.45 -5.67 27.04
CA THR A 116 18.34 -5.24 28.44
C THR A 116 16.99 -4.64 28.77
N LEU A 117 16.36 -3.94 27.79
CA LEU A 117 15.08 -3.27 27.95
C LEU A 117 13.90 -4.21 27.74
N VAL A 118 14.02 -5.15 26.80
CA VAL A 118 12.97 -6.10 26.43
C VAL A 118 13.51 -7.52 26.59
N LYS A 119 13.46 -8.04 27.82
CA LYS A 119 13.95 -9.40 28.13
C LYS A 119 13.13 -10.50 27.44
N ASN A 120 11.81 -10.28 27.30
CA ASN A 120 10.93 -11.26 26.68
C ASN A 120 10.76 -10.98 25.18
N LYS A 121 11.39 -11.81 24.34
CA LYS A 121 11.36 -11.69 22.88
C LYS A 121 9.99 -11.99 22.26
N ALA A 122 9.07 -12.59 23.01
CA ALA A 122 7.72 -12.89 22.52
C ALA A 122 6.77 -11.67 22.57
N VAL A 123 7.16 -10.60 23.28
CA VAL A 123 6.38 -9.36 23.37
C VAL A 123 6.51 -8.57 22.06
N PRO A 124 5.41 -8.03 21.53
CA PRO A 124 5.48 -7.15 20.37
C PRO A 124 6.30 -5.89 20.69
N VAL A 125 7.14 -5.49 19.73
CA VAL A 125 7.98 -4.28 19.86
C VAL A 125 7.65 -3.34 18.71
N VAL A 126 7.24 -2.12 19.05
CA VAL A 126 6.93 -1.07 18.07
C VAL A 126 8.12 -0.11 17.99
N MET A 127 8.78 -0.11 16.84
CA MET A 127 9.88 0.81 16.56
C MET A 127 9.34 2.11 15.97
N VAL A 128 9.71 3.23 16.57
CA VAL A 128 9.28 4.57 16.16
C VAL A 128 10.50 5.41 15.81
N CYS A 129 10.35 6.28 14.81
CA CYS A 129 11.29 7.38 14.56
C CYS A 129 10.54 8.54 13.89
N ALA A 130 11.20 9.61 13.54
CA ALA A 130 10.56 10.81 12.96
C ALA A 130 9.74 10.50 11.69
N SER A 131 10.27 9.72 10.74
CA SER A 131 9.66 9.47 9.41
C SER A 131 9.40 7.99 9.06
N GLY A 132 9.81 7.05 9.93
CA GLY A 132 9.70 5.61 9.68
C GLY A 132 10.96 4.95 9.08
N ALA A 133 11.86 5.69 8.43
CA ALA A 133 13.02 5.13 7.75
C ALA A 133 14.03 4.45 8.72
N ARG A 134 14.36 5.12 9.82
CA ARG A 134 15.23 4.57 10.88
C ARG A 134 14.55 3.40 11.59
N ALA A 135 13.23 3.49 11.84
CA ALA A 135 12.44 2.44 12.44
C ALA A 135 12.48 1.13 11.62
N ASN A 136 12.40 1.21 10.30
CA ASN A 136 12.52 0.04 9.42
C ASN A 136 13.89 -0.65 9.54
N ARG A 137 14.98 0.13 9.66
CA ARG A 137 16.33 -0.40 9.92
C ARG A 137 16.40 -1.04 11.29
N ALA A 138 15.81 -0.40 12.31
CA ALA A 138 15.74 -0.91 13.68
C ALA A 138 15.00 -2.26 13.74
N VAL A 139 13.90 -2.43 13.01
CA VAL A 139 13.20 -3.71 12.91
C VAL A 139 14.09 -4.80 12.32
N ALA A 140 14.88 -4.49 11.29
CA ALA A 140 15.79 -5.46 10.71
C ALA A 140 16.85 -5.92 11.72
N VAL A 141 17.38 -5.01 12.55
CA VAL A 141 18.29 -5.31 13.64
C VAL A 141 17.59 -6.13 14.72
N ALA A 142 16.39 -5.72 15.16
CA ALA A 142 15.63 -6.43 16.19
C ALA A 142 15.30 -7.88 15.77
N LYS A 143 14.92 -8.09 14.52
CA LYS A 143 14.66 -9.45 13.99
C LYS A 143 15.90 -10.33 13.99
N LYS A 144 17.08 -9.78 13.69
CA LYS A 144 18.36 -10.52 13.82
C LYS A 144 18.66 -10.94 15.26
N LEU A 145 18.21 -10.15 16.24
CA LEU A 145 18.33 -10.45 17.66
C LEU A 145 17.25 -11.42 18.17
N GLY A 146 16.32 -11.87 17.30
CA GLY A 146 15.26 -12.82 17.61
C GLY A 146 13.96 -12.19 18.12
N TYR A 147 13.73 -10.90 17.85
CA TYR A 147 12.45 -10.23 18.11
C TYR A 147 11.55 -10.30 16.86
N ASP A 148 10.93 -11.45 16.62
CA ASP A 148 10.16 -11.70 15.40
C ASP A 148 8.92 -10.79 15.26
N LYS A 149 8.37 -10.35 16.42
CA LYS A 149 7.22 -9.44 16.50
C LYS A 149 7.62 -7.97 16.55
N ALA A 150 8.80 -7.63 16.05
CA ALA A 150 9.21 -6.23 15.89
C ALA A 150 8.61 -5.64 14.63
N GLU A 151 7.92 -4.52 14.77
CA GLU A 151 7.26 -3.81 13.67
C GLU A 151 7.61 -2.31 13.71
N ALA A 152 7.71 -1.68 12.53
CA ALA A 152 7.99 -0.25 12.43
C ALA A 152 6.71 0.55 12.27
N LEU A 153 6.61 1.70 12.94
CA LEU A 153 5.51 2.63 12.73
C LEU A 153 5.63 3.30 11.36
N ALA A 154 4.63 3.03 10.49
CA ALA A 154 4.56 3.64 9.16
C ALA A 154 4.47 5.17 9.26
N GLY A 155 5.34 5.88 8.53
CA GLY A 155 5.40 7.34 8.59
C GLY A 155 5.93 7.92 9.91
N GLY A 156 6.26 7.06 10.89
CA GLY A 156 6.86 7.45 12.15
C GLY A 156 6.02 8.44 12.97
N LEU A 157 6.69 9.30 13.73
CA LEU A 157 6.05 10.31 14.57
C LEU A 157 5.22 11.32 13.77
N LYS A 158 5.57 11.55 12.49
CA LYS A 158 4.79 12.41 11.61
C LYS A 158 3.38 11.85 11.41
N ALA A 159 3.25 10.58 11.02
CA ALA A 159 1.95 9.92 10.84
C ALA A 159 1.17 9.78 12.17
N TRP A 160 1.88 9.64 13.29
CA TRP A 160 1.29 9.63 14.63
C TRP A 160 0.61 10.97 14.94
N ARG A 161 1.27 12.09 14.62
CA ARG A 161 0.70 13.45 14.77
C ARG A 161 -0.48 13.69 13.82
N GLU A 162 -0.37 13.26 12.57
CA GLU A 162 -1.44 13.36 11.58
C GLU A 162 -2.70 12.60 12.02
N ALA A 163 -2.52 11.48 12.74
CA ALA A 163 -3.61 10.73 13.36
C ALA A 163 -4.16 11.37 14.66
N SER A 164 -3.69 12.56 15.03
CA SER A 164 -4.10 13.30 16.25
C SER A 164 -3.91 12.48 17.55
N LEU A 165 -2.89 11.62 17.58
CA LEU A 165 -2.56 10.81 18.75
C LEU A 165 -1.66 11.60 19.73
N PRO A 166 -1.74 11.30 21.05
CA PRO A 166 -1.02 12.05 22.07
C PRO A 166 0.50 11.91 21.93
N ILE A 167 1.22 12.98 22.20
CA ILE A 167 2.66 13.07 22.19
C ILE A 167 3.11 13.60 23.53
N GLU A 168 4.17 13.05 24.06
CA GLU A 168 4.85 13.52 25.26
C GLU A 168 6.13 14.29 24.89
N LYS A 169 6.52 15.20 25.72
CA LYS A 169 7.80 15.91 25.65
C LYS A 169 8.56 15.62 26.93
N ALA A 170 9.86 15.37 26.81
CA ALA A 170 10.72 15.13 27.96
C ALA A 170 11.27 16.45 28.51
#